data_dca7a51f3f8cf6af23b8ffdec0ca3910
#
_entry.id   dca7a51f3f8cf6af23b8ffdec0ca3910
#
_cell.length_a   1.000
_cell.length_b   1.000
_cell.length_c   1.000
_cell.angle_alpha   90.00
_cell.angle_beta   90.00
_cell.angle_gamma   90.00
#
_symmetry.space_group_name_H-M   'P 1'
#
loop_
_entity.id
_entity.type
_entity.pdbx_description
1 polymer ?
#
loop_
_entity_poly.entity_id
_entity_poly.type
_entity_poly.pdbx_seq_one_letter_code
_entity_poly.pdbx_strand_id
1 'polypeptide(L)'
;MDKKRRILKLGFLILALLVSIATLYAAETSPQVTQVTEQTVGMSPLTFFIILLVVTTLMGIFAVLAGVGGGVIFTPIMMGFTPIDSYIIRTTGLFVAMSGALVAARPFLKRGITNVRILFMAAVPYGVFCIIGALLAGYIHATMGVTGEALVRGTLGIIVIAIGLLFVFAGGRAEWPEVKEVDGFTEKMALDMGYWEDSLNKVVDYKVTRAWLGIILFCGVGLISGMFGLGAGWAMVPVFNLVMLAPLKVAATCSKVLISIGDTAAIWPYIAGGGMFALFAVPCMIGLIGGTLIGARIMLKIKAGFVRWLIIVIMFFAGIRLLMKAAKMLHWM
;
A
#
# COMPACT_ATOMS: atom_id res chain seq x y z
N MET A 1 2.26 -21.92 23.76
CA MET A 1 1.82 -21.00 22.70
C MET A 1 2.86 -20.80 21.59
N ASP A 2 4.14 -20.98 21.88
CA ASP A 2 5.26 -20.70 20.96
C ASP A 2 5.46 -21.75 19.85
N LYS A 3 5.26 -23.06 20.16
CA LYS A 3 5.44 -24.17 19.20
C LYS A 3 4.44 -24.11 18.02
N LYS A 4 3.17 -23.83 18.29
CA LYS A 4 2.13 -23.65 17.25
C LYS A 4 2.42 -22.44 16.33
N ARG A 5 2.97 -21.36 16.88
CA ARG A 5 3.38 -20.19 16.08
C ARG A 5 4.58 -20.48 15.18
N ARG A 6 5.55 -21.29 15.65
CA ARG A 6 6.71 -21.72 14.84
C ARG A 6 6.27 -22.61 13.69
N ILE A 7 5.38 -23.57 13.94
CA ILE A 7 4.84 -24.48 12.90
C ILE A 7 4.07 -23.67 11.84
N LEU A 8 3.24 -22.70 12.25
CA LEU A 8 2.47 -21.87 11.31
C LEU A 8 3.39 -20.98 10.44
N LYS A 9 4.47 -20.43 11.03
CA LYS A 9 5.48 -19.65 10.29
C LYS A 9 6.26 -20.51 9.32
N LEU A 10 6.63 -21.71 9.75
CA LEU A 10 7.33 -22.68 8.90
C LEU A 10 6.44 -23.14 7.75
N GLY A 11 5.17 -23.45 8.01
CA GLY A 11 4.18 -23.79 6.98
C GLY A 11 3.97 -22.67 5.96
N PHE A 12 3.88 -21.42 6.41
CA PHE A 12 3.78 -20.27 5.51
C PHE A 12 5.05 -20.09 4.66
N LEU A 13 6.23 -20.29 5.26
CA LEU A 13 7.52 -20.17 4.56
C LEU A 13 7.68 -21.28 3.52
N ILE A 14 7.27 -22.50 3.84
CA ILE A 14 7.25 -23.64 2.92
C ILE A 14 6.25 -23.39 1.78
N LEU A 15 5.05 -22.91 2.08
CA LEU A 15 4.05 -22.59 1.06
C LEU A 15 4.54 -21.47 0.13
N ALA A 16 5.13 -20.41 0.68
CA ALA A 16 5.73 -19.34 -0.10
C ALA A 16 6.85 -19.85 -1.00
N LEU A 17 7.70 -20.74 -0.48
CA LEU A 17 8.79 -21.37 -1.24
C LEU A 17 8.24 -22.28 -2.36
N LEU A 18 7.22 -23.08 -2.08
CA LEU A 18 6.56 -23.94 -3.09
C LEU A 18 5.89 -23.12 -4.19
N VAL A 19 5.19 -22.02 -3.83
CA VAL A 19 4.60 -21.11 -4.82
C VAL A 19 5.69 -20.45 -5.65
N SER A 20 6.80 -20.03 -5.04
CA SER A 20 7.94 -19.45 -5.76
C SER A 20 8.58 -20.43 -6.74
N ILE A 21 8.79 -21.68 -6.30
CA ILE A 21 9.35 -22.74 -7.15
C ILE A 21 8.38 -23.05 -8.31
N ALA A 22 7.08 -23.17 -8.01
CA ALA A 22 6.07 -23.44 -9.03
C ALA A 22 5.98 -22.31 -10.07
N THR A 23 6.05 -21.05 -9.64
CA THR A 23 6.04 -19.90 -10.57
C THR A 23 7.31 -19.82 -11.41
N LEU A 24 8.48 -20.12 -10.83
CA LEU A 24 9.73 -20.21 -11.58
C LEU A 24 9.70 -21.35 -12.60
N TYR A 25 9.27 -22.52 -12.18
CA TYR A 25 9.16 -23.68 -13.08
C TYR A 25 8.18 -23.41 -14.22
N ALA A 26 7.01 -22.84 -13.93
CA ALA A 26 6.05 -22.44 -14.95
C ALA A 26 6.60 -21.36 -15.90
N ALA A 27 7.43 -20.45 -15.39
CA ALA A 27 8.07 -19.42 -16.22
C ALA A 27 9.17 -20.00 -17.12
N GLU A 28 10.01 -20.90 -16.61
CA GLU A 28 11.07 -21.54 -17.39
C GLU A 28 10.53 -22.52 -18.44
N THR A 29 9.41 -23.19 -18.16
CA THR A 29 8.76 -24.13 -19.09
C THR A 29 7.85 -23.45 -20.10
N SER A 30 7.53 -22.16 -19.93
CA SER A 30 6.70 -21.39 -20.86
C SER A 30 7.57 -20.57 -21.81
N PRO A 31 7.68 -20.94 -23.10
CA PRO A 31 8.50 -20.21 -24.09
C PRO A 31 8.09 -18.74 -24.19
N GLN A 32 6.80 -18.44 -24.04
CA GLN A 32 6.26 -17.08 -24.12
C GLN A 32 6.73 -16.20 -22.97
N VAL A 33 6.76 -16.73 -21.75
CA VAL A 33 7.20 -15.97 -20.56
C VAL A 33 8.69 -15.71 -20.62
N THR A 34 9.49 -16.69 -21.03
CA THR A 34 10.94 -16.54 -21.20
C THR A 34 11.27 -15.49 -22.26
N GLN A 35 10.62 -15.56 -23.44
CA GLN A 35 10.81 -14.57 -24.51
C GLN A 35 10.40 -13.15 -24.07
N VAL A 36 9.26 -13.00 -23.40
CA VAL A 36 8.82 -11.68 -22.90
C VAL A 36 9.80 -11.13 -21.86
N THR A 37 10.32 -11.96 -20.98
CA THR A 37 11.26 -11.51 -19.93
C THR A 37 12.62 -11.14 -20.54
N GLU A 38 13.15 -11.93 -21.46
CA GLU A 38 14.41 -11.64 -22.14
C GLU A 38 14.31 -10.44 -23.08
N GLN A 39 13.24 -10.32 -23.85
CA GLN A 39 13.03 -9.20 -24.76
C GLN A 39 12.74 -7.89 -24.02
N THR A 40 11.98 -7.93 -22.91
CA THR A 40 11.56 -6.71 -22.21
C THR A 40 12.60 -6.24 -21.18
N VAL A 41 13.29 -7.15 -20.51
CA VAL A 41 14.19 -6.84 -19.39
C VAL A 41 15.64 -7.25 -19.65
N GLY A 42 15.90 -8.08 -20.65
CA GLY A 42 17.24 -8.55 -21.03
C GLY A 42 17.89 -9.48 -19.98
N MET A 43 17.08 -10.16 -19.16
CA MET A 43 17.54 -10.99 -18.06
C MET A 43 16.85 -12.35 -18.07
N SER A 44 17.54 -13.38 -17.53
CA SER A 44 16.91 -14.69 -17.32
C SER A 44 15.77 -14.60 -16.29
N PRO A 45 14.71 -15.43 -16.38
CA PRO A 45 13.59 -15.43 -15.45
C PRO A 45 14.02 -15.58 -13.98
N LEU A 46 15.01 -16.43 -13.72
CA LEU A 46 15.54 -16.64 -12.36
C LEU A 46 16.24 -15.37 -11.83
N THR A 47 17.08 -14.74 -12.63
CA THR A 47 17.78 -13.50 -12.23
C THR A 47 16.78 -12.38 -11.95
N PHE A 48 15.78 -12.23 -12.82
CA PHE A 48 14.70 -11.25 -12.66
C PHE A 48 13.91 -11.49 -11.35
N PHE A 49 13.54 -12.73 -11.07
CA PHE A 49 12.86 -13.13 -9.84
C PHE A 49 13.67 -12.77 -8.58
N ILE A 50 14.96 -13.10 -8.55
CA ILE A 50 15.84 -12.83 -7.40
C ILE A 50 16.01 -11.33 -7.18
N ILE A 51 16.24 -10.55 -8.23
CA ILE A 51 16.37 -9.09 -8.15
C ILE A 51 15.10 -8.48 -7.57
N LEU A 52 13.92 -8.87 -8.08
CA LEU A 52 12.64 -8.37 -7.58
C LEU A 52 12.44 -8.72 -6.10
N LEU A 53 12.74 -9.96 -5.71
CA LEU A 53 12.63 -10.41 -4.32
C LEU A 53 13.50 -9.55 -3.39
N VAL A 54 14.76 -9.32 -3.73
CA VAL A 54 15.70 -8.53 -2.93
C VAL A 54 15.26 -7.07 -2.84
N VAL A 55 14.95 -6.46 -3.99
CA VAL A 55 14.53 -5.05 -4.06
C VAL A 55 13.24 -4.82 -3.26
N THR A 56 12.25 -5.69 -3.43
CA THR A 56 10.98 -5.54 -2.70
C THR A 56 11.09 -5.87 -1.22
N THR A 57 12.03 -6.75 -0.83
CA THR A 57 12.37 -6.97 0.59
C THR A 57 12.92 -5.69 1.22
N LEU A 58 13.85 -5.00 0.57
CA LEU A 58 14.36 -3.71 1.03
C LEU A 58 13.24 -2.66 1.09
N MET A 59 12.39 -2.57 0.04
CA MET A 59 11.23 -1.68 0.04
C MET A 59 10.27 -1.97 1.20
N GLY A 60 10.04 -3.24 1.52
CA GLY A 60 9.20 -3.67 2.64
C GLY A 60 9.74 -3.22 4.00
N ILE A 61 11.05 -3.32 4.20
CA ILE A 61 11.71 -2.82 5.41
C ILE A 61 11.44 -1.31 5.56
N PHE A 62 11.73 -0.52 4.52
CA PHE A 62 11.54 0.92 4.56
C PHE A 62 10.07 1.33 4.69
N ALA A 63 9.15 0.64 4.01
CA ALA A 63 7.73 0.93 4.07
C ALA A 63 7.14 0.80 5.49
N VAL A 64 7.57 -0.22 6.23
CA VAL A 64 7.14 -0.41 7.63
C VAL A 64 7.74 0.63 8.54
N LEU A 65 9.03 0.91 8.38
CA LEU A 65 9.71 1.91 9.18
C LEU A 65 9.07 3.30 9.03
N ALA A 66 8.53 3.62 7.84
CA ALA A 66 7.79 4.86 7.60
C ALA A 66 6.31 4.82 8.00
N GLY A 67 5.77 3.65 8.24
CA GLY A 67 4.34 3.48 8.52
C GLY A 67 3.41 3.77 7.33
N VAL A 68 3.92 3.79 6.09
CA VAL A 68 3.21 4.26 4.90
C VAL A 68 2.51 3.14 4.12
N GLY A 69 3.00 1.93 4.22
CA GLY A 69 2.52 0.81 3.40
C GLY A 69 3.37 0.60 2.12
N GLY A 70 3.44 -0.66 1.68
CA GLY A 70 4.38 -1.08 0.63
C GLY A 70 4.12 -0.48 -0.75
N GLY A 71 2.86 -0.36 -1.16
CA GLY A 71 2.48 0.09 -2.51
C GLY A 71 2.92 1.52 -2.82
N VAL A 72 2.90 2.41 -1.83
CA VAL A 72 3.27 3.83 -1.98
C VAL A 72 4.74 4.01 -2.41
N ILE A 73 5.61 3.13 -1.97
CA ILE A 73 7.02 3.13 -2.35
C ILE A 73 7.22 2.30 -3.62
N PHE A 74 6.57 1.13 -3.69
CA PHE A 74 6.71 0.17 -4.78
C PHE A 74 6.30 0.75 -6.14
N THR A 75 5.08 1.24 -6.25
CA THR A 75 4.51 1.64 -7.54
C THR A 75 5.29 2.79 -8.21
N PRO A 76 5.60 3.91 -7.53
CA PRO A 76 6.37 4.99 -8.15
C PRO A 76 7.79 4.59 -8.55
N ILE A 77 8.47 3.79 -7.72
CA ILE A 77 9.82 3.34 -8.03
C ILE A 77 9.78 2.41 -9.24
N MET A 78 8.92 1.39 -9.24
CA MET A 78 8.85 0.47 -10.38
C MET A 78 8.43 1.17 -11.68
N MET A 79 7.44 2.06 -11.64
CA MET A 79 7.05 2.83 -12.83
C MET A 79 8.13 3.81 -13.33
N GLY A 80 8.90 4.38 -12.40
CA GLY A 80 9.98 5.34 -12.74
C GLY A 80 11.22 4.66 -13.32
N PHE A 81 11.60 3.49 -12.80
CA PHE A 81 12.90 2.88 -13.06
C PHE A 81 12.86 1.61 -13.92
N THR A 82 11.69 1.01 -14.14
CA THR A 82 11.59 -0.20 -14.98
C THR A 82 10.88 0.09 -16.30
N PRO A 83 11.16 -0.69 -17.37
CA PRO A 83 10.45 -0.60 -18.63
C PRO A 83 9.09 -1.31 -18.61
N ILE A 84 8.71 -1.92 -17.50
CA ILE A 84 7.49 -2.72 -17.35
C ILE A 84 6.26 -1.83 -17.53
N ASP A 85 5.21 -2.40 -18.13
CA ASP A 85 3.94 -1.75 -18.33
C ASP A 85 3.32 -1.24 -17.01
N SER A 86 2.78 -0.04 -17.03
CA SER A 86 2.24 0.59 -15.81
C SER A 86 1.03 -0.14 -15.27
N TYR A 87 0.24 -0.79 -16.13
CA TYR A 87 -0.93 -1.54 -15.70
C TYR A 87 -0.54 -2.77 -14.87
N ILE A 88 0.51 -3.49 -15.28
CA ILE A 88 1.10 -4.61 -14.53
C ILE A 88 1.69 -4.13 -13.19
N ILE A 89 2.41 -3.00 -13.21
CA ILE A 89 3.01 -2.44 -11.99
C ILE A 89 1.93 -2.01 -11.00
N ARG A 90 0.85 -1.37 -11.44
CA ARG A 90 -0.28 -0.95 -10.58
C ARG A 90 -1.00 -2.14 -9.98
N THR A 91 -1.27 -3.17 -10.78
CA THR A 91 -1.83 -4.43 -10.30
C THR A 91 -0.95 -5.05 -9.20
N THR A 92 0.34 -5.16 -9.46
CA THR A 92 1.30 -5.70 -8.49
C THR A 92 1.40 -4.80 -7.25
N GLY A 93 1.31 -3.48 -7.41
CA GLY A 93 1.30 -2.52 -6.31
C GLY A 93 0.15 -2.76 -5.32
N LEU A 94 -1.07 -3.05 -5.83
CA LEU A 94 -2.20 -3.45 -4.99
C LEU A 94 -1.95 -4.79 -4.28
N PHE A 95 -1.41 -5.80 -4.97
CA PHE A 95 -1.05 -7.08 -4.36
C PHE A 95 -0.03 -6.91 -3.24
N VAL A 96 0.99 -6.09 -3.48
CA VAL A 96 2.05 -5.76 -2.53
C VAL A 96 1.48 -5.02 -1.31
N ALA A 97 0.62 -4.01 -1.53
CA ALA A 97 -0.01 -3.25 -0.45
C ALA A 97 -0.95 -4.13 0.40
N MET A 98 -1.82 -4.91 -0.27
CA MET A 98 -2.74 -5.85 0.37
C MET A 98 -2.00 -6.89 1.21
N SER A 99 -0.97 -7.54 0.64
CA SER A 99 -0.24 -8.62 1.31
C SER A 99 0.45 -8.14 2.59
N GLY A 100 1.10 -6.97 2.55
CA GLY A 100 1.70 -6.34 3.71
C GLY A 100 0.67 -5.93 4.77
N ALA A 101 -0.48 -5.40 4.32
CA ALA A 101 -1.57 -4.99 5.19
C ALA A 101 -2.24 -6.17 5.89
N LEU A 102 -2.51 -7.27 5.18
CA LEU A 102 -3.09 -8.51 5.73
C LEU A 102 -2.23 -9.11 6.85
N VAL A 103 -0.91 -9.16 6.62
CA VAL A 103 0.04 -9.66 7.64
C VAL A 103 0.03 -8.77 8.88
N ALA A 104 -0.02 -7.45 8.70
CA ALA A 104 -0.04 -6.49 9.80
C ALA A 104 -1.40 -6.41 10.52
N ALA A 105 -2.53 -6.59 9.84
CA ALA A 105 -3.87 -6.43 10.39
C ALA A 105 -4.20 -7.44 11.50
N ARG A 106 -3.80 -8.71 11.32
CA ARG A 106 -4.16 -9.80 12.26
C ARG A 106 -3.75 -9.55 13.71
N PRO A 107 -2.52 -9.15 14.06
CA PRO A 107 -2.15 -8.89 15.45
C PRO A 107 -2.92 -7.70 16.06
N PHE A 108 -3.27 -6.69 15.26
CA PHE A 108 -3.99 -5.51 15.72
C PHE A 108 -5.46 -5.82 16.05
N LEU A 109 -6.13 -6.57 15.18
CA LEU A 109 -7.51 -7.06 15.43
C LEU A 109 -7.57 -7.92 16.69
N LYS A 110 -6.58 -8.80 16.92
CA LYS A 110 -6.54 -9.65 18.11
C LYS A 110 -6.32 -8.89 19.41
N ARG A 111 -5.69 -7.72 19.38
CA ARG A 111 -5.46 -6.87 20.54
C ARG A 111 -6.63 -5.92 20.83
N GLY A 112 -7.67 -5.91 20.01
CA GLY A 112 -8.83 -5.03 20.18
C GLY A 112 -8.53 -3.53 20.04
N ILE A 113 -7.40 -3.15 19.42
CA ILE A 113 -7.03 -1.74 19.19
C ILE A 113 -7.82 -1.15 18.01
N THR A 114 -8.23 -2.01 17.09
CA THR A 114 -8.92 -1.60 15.87
C THR A 114 -10.39 -1.33 16.15
N ASN A 115 -10.85 -0.13 15.83
CA ASN A 115 -12.26 0.24 15.98
C ASN A 115 -13.09 -0.28 14.80
N VAL A 116 -13.87 -1.31 15.05
CA VAL A 116 -14.68 -1.99 14.03
C VAL A 116 -15.77 -1.07 13.46
N ARG A 117 -16.34 -0.14 14.25
CA ARG A 117 -17.36 0.79 13.78
C ARG A 117 -16.78 1.80 12.77
N ILE A 118 -15.62 2.35 13.08
CA ILE A 118 -14.86 3.21 12.15
C ILE A 118 -14.50 2.44 10.88
N LEU A 119 -14.10 1.16 11.01
CA LEU A 119 -13.82 0.31 9.86
C LEU A 119 -15.02 0.17 8.94
N PHE A 120 -16.20 -0.18 9.46
CA PHE A 120 -17.40 -0.33 8.63
C PHE A 120 -17.79 0.97 7.94
N MET A 121 -17.73 2.10 8.67
CA MET A 121 -17.99 3.42 8.10
C MET A 121 -17.07 3.74 6.91
N ALA A 122 -15.79 3.42 7.03
CA ALA A 122 -14.77 3.76 6.03
C ALA A 122 -14.63 2.69 4.92
N ALA A 123 -14.94 1.42 5.20
CA ALA A 123 -14.71 0.32 4.27
C ALA A 123 -15.57 0.41 3.00
N VAL A 124 -16.84 0.80 3.13
CA VAL A 124 -17.75 0.91 1.98
C VAL A 124 -17.30 2.03 1.04
N PRO A 125 -17.17 3.30 1.48
CA PRO A 125 -16.76 4.38 0.58
C PRO A 125 -15.36 4.12 0.00
N TYR A 126 -14.41 3.69 0.81
CA TYR A 126 -13.08 3.38 0.33
C TYR A 126 -13.08 2.23 -0.69
N GLY A 127 -13.72 1.11 -0.39
CA GLY A 127 -13.73 -0.09 -1.25
C GLY A 127 -14.42 0.17 -2.59
N VAL A 128 -15.58 0.82 -2.58
CA VAL A 128 -16.33 1.16 -3.81
C VAL A 128 -15.50 2.09 -4.72
N PHE A 129 -14.92 3.14 -4.15
CA PHE A 129 -14.12 4.08 -4.95
C PHE A 129 -12.77 3.48 -5.36
N CYS A 130 -12.23 2.52 -4.62
CA CYS A 130 -11.05 1.76 -5.03
C CYS A 130 -11.33 0.89 -6.27
N ILE A 131 -12.50 0.24 -6.33
CA ILE A 131 -12.96 -0.48 -7.53
C ILE A 131 -13.18 0.48 -8.71
N ILE A 132 -13.83 1.62 -8.49
CA ILE A 132 -14.04 2.65 -9.52
C ILE A 132 -12.69 3.14 -10.06
N GLY A 133 -11.71 3.39 -9.19
CA GLY A 133 -10.35 3.77 -9.58
C GLY A 133 -9.67 2.70 -10.43
N ALA A 134 -9.81 1.43 -10.06
CA ALA A 134 -9.26 0.31 -10.82
C ALA A 134 -9.91 0.15 -12.20
N LEU A 135 -11.24 0.30 -12.29
CA LEU A 135 -11.97 0.29 -13.57
C LEU A 135 -11.55 1.47 -14.47
N LEU A 136 -11.43 2.67 -13.91
CA LEU A 136 -10.94 3.84 -14.64
C LEU A 136 -9.52 3.62 -15.16
N ALA A 137 -8.66 3.01 -14.38
CA ALA A 137 -7.31 2.65 -14.78
C ALA A 137 -7.30 1.65 -15.97
N GLY A 138 -8.17 0.65 -15.94
CA GLY A 138 -8.36 -0.30 -17.04
C GLY A 138 -8.89 0.39 -18.31
N TYR A 139 -9.87 1.27 -18.16
CA TYR A 139 -10.42 2.06 -19.26
C TYR A 139 -9.35 2.93 -19.95
N ILE A 140 -8.57 3.68 -19.16
CA ILE A 140 -7.46 4.52 -19.69
C ILE A 140 -6.43 3.65 -20.41
N HIS A 141 -6.06 2.51 -19.84
CA HIS A 141 -5.12 1.58 -20.46
C HIS A 141 -5.62 1.04 -21.79
N ALA A 142 -6.89 0.65 -21.88
CA ALA A 142 -7.50 0.06 -23.07
C ALA A 142 -7.76 1.06 -24.21
N THR A 143 -8.10 2.33 -23.87
CA THR A 143 -8.57 3.31 -24.86
C THR A 143 -7.53 4.34 -25.27
N MET A 144 -6.60 4.71 -24.39
CA MET A 144 -5.70 5.84 -24.60
C MET A 144 -4.25 5.44 -24.96
N GLY A 145 -3.90 4.15 -24.93
CA GLY A 145 -2.56 3.67 -25.32
C GLY A 145 -1.41 4.46 -24.66
N VAL A 146 -0.47 4.93 -25.51
CA VAL A 146 0.73 5.67 -25.03
C VAL A 146 0.39 6.99 -24.35
N THR A 147 -0.63 7.71 -24.83
CA THR A 147 -1.09 8.96 -24.22
C THR A 147 -1.64 8.72 -22.82
N GLY A 148 -2.43 7.66 -22.66
CA GLY A 148 -2.96 7.25 -21.33
C GLY A 148 -1.84 6.86 -20.38
N GLU A 149 -0.83 6.16 -20.87
CA GLU A 149 0.35 5.78 -20.10
C GLU A 149 1.13 7.02 -19.62
N ALA A 150 1.36 8.00 -20.48
CA ALA A 150 2.01 9.26 -20.13
C ALA A 150 1.20 10.05 -19.10
N LEU A 151 -0.12 10.13 -19.28
CA LEU A 151 -1.03 10.82 -18.36
C LEU A 151 -1.01 10.16 -16.97
N VAL A 152 -1.08 8.83 -16.90
CA VAL A 152 -1.02 8.08 -15.64
C VAL A 152 0.32 8.32 -14.93
N ARG A 153 1.45 8.26 -15.64
CA ARG A 153 2.77 8.51 -15.04
C ARG A 153 2.92 9.95 -14.56
N GLY A 154 2.45 10.92 -15.35
CA GLY A 154 2.49 12.34 -15.01
C GLY A 154 1.65 12.64 -13.76
N THR A 155 0.39 12.20 -13.75
CA THR A 155 -0.52 12.39 -12.63
C THR A 155 0.01 11.70 -11.37
N LEU A 156 0.51 10.47 -11.48
CA LEU A 156 1.14 9.77 -10.36
C LEU A 156 2.37 10.53 -9.85
N GLY A 157 3.20 11.08 -10.73
CA GLY A 157 4.36 11.88 -10.35
C GLY A 157 3.98 13.09 -9.50
N ILE A 158 2.93 13.82 -9.88
CA ILE A 158 2.38 14.95 -9.13
C ILE A 158 1.87 14.48 -7.76
N ILE A 159 1.07 13.42 -7.73
CA ILE A 159 0.50 12.86 -6.48
C ILE A 159 1.62 12.43 -5.53
N VAL A 160 2.64 11.74 -6.02
CA VAL A 160 3.77 11.26 -5.19
C VAL A 160 4.56 12.42 -4.60
N ILE A 161 4.79 13.50 -5.37
CA ILE A 161 5.41 14.73 -4.85
C ILE A 161 4.51 15.37 -3.78
N ALA A 162 3.21 15.48 -4.04
CA ALA A 162 2.25 16.02 -3.07
C ALA A 162 2.22 15.21 -1.78
N ILE A 163 2.27 13.87 -1.87
CA ILE A 163 2.39 12.99 -0.70
C ILE A 163 3.72 13.23 0.03
N GLY A 164 4.83 13.37 -0.69
CA GLY A 164 6.13 13.73 -0.13
C GLY A 164 6.08 15.03 0.66
N LEU A 165 5.47 16.08 0.09
CA LEU A 165 5.22 17.37 0.77
C LEU A 165 4.34 17.19 2.02
N LEU A 166 3.26 16.43 1.91
CA LEU A 166 2.41 16.12 3.06
C LEU A 166 3.22 15.48 4.19
N PHE A 167 4.17 14.59 3.88
CA PHE A 167 5.07 14.02 4.89
C PHE A 167 6.05 15.04 5.47
N VAL A 168 6.49 16.04 4.71
CA VAL A 168 7.31 17.14 5.24
C VAL A 168 6.53 17.94 6.28
N PHE A 169 5.29 18.33 5.95
CA PHE A 169 4.47 19.21 6.79
C PHE A 169 3.68 18.47 7.89
N ALA A 170 3.34 17.21 7.72
CA ALA A 170 2.56 16.41 8.68
C ALA A 170 3.35 15.99 9.94
N GLY A 171 4.29 16.82 10.39
CA GLY A 171 5.12 16.57 11.57
C GLY A 171 4.39 16.55 12.91
N GLY A 172 3.15 17.01 12.97
CA GLY A 172 2.39 17.23 14.19
C GLY A 172 1.29 16.20 14.48
N ARG A 173 1.50 14.91 14.15
CA ARG A 173 0.51 13.87 14.49
C ARG A 173 0.43 13.73 16.00
N ALA A 174 -0.74 14.04 16.58
CA ALA A 174 -0.97 13.86 17.99
C ALA A 174 -1.15 12.37 18.31
N GLU A 175 -0.47 11.88 19.33
CA GLU A 175 -0.63 10.49 19.78
C GLU A 175 -2.04 10.28 20.33
N TRP A 176 -2.53 11.25 21.10
CA TRP A 176 -3.90 11.34 21.62
C TRP A 176 -4.49 12.73 21.33
N PRO A 177 -5.18 12.90 20.17
CA PRO A 177 -5.84 14.18 19.87
C PRO A 177 -7.00 14.43 20.82
N GLU A 178 -7.15 15.66 21.29
CA GLU A 178 -8.29 16.06 22.11
C GLU A 178 -9.46 16.48 21.21
N VAL A 179 -10.61 15.86 21.43
CA VAL A 179 -11.87 16.22 20.77
C VAL A 179 -12.66 17.11 21.71
N LYS A 180 -12.80 18.39 21.39
CA LYS A 180 -13.57 19.36 22.18
C LYS A 180 -15.06 19.21 21.96
N GLU A 181 -15.50 19.00 20.72
CA GLU A 181 -16.89 18.85 20.33
C GLU A 181 -17.05 17.73 19.32
N VAL A 182 -18.07 16.91 19.49
CA VAL A 182 -18.47 15.85 18.55
C VAL A 182 -19.61 16.37 17.71
N ASP A 183 -19.49 16.31 16.39
CA ASP A 183 -20.58 16.69 15.49
C ASP A 183 -21.74 15.68 15.55
N GLY A 184 -22.97 16.16 15.39
CA GLY A 184 -24.17 15.34 15.56
C GLY A 184 -24.28 14.15 14.60
N PHE A 185 -23.60 14.20 13.45
CA PHE A 185 -23.50 13.05 12.53
C PHE A 185 -22.61 11.95 13.13
N THR A 186 -21.45 12.31 13.64
CA THR A 186 -20.50 11.37 14.25
C THR A 186 -21.07 10.75 15.52
N GLU A 187 -21.79 11.56 16.32
CA GLU A 187 -22.46 11.09 17.55
C GLU A 187 -23.50 10.00 17.26
N LYS A 188 -24.33 10.17 16.22
CA LYS A 188 -25.31 9.16 15.79
C LYS A 188 -24.67 7.85 15.35
N MET A 189 -23.43 7.88 14.84
CA MET A 189 -22.70 6.68 14.42
C MET A 189 -22.04 5.94 15.58
N ALA A 190 -22.00 6.53 16.79
CA ALA A 190 -21.43 5.97 18.02
C ALA A 190 -20.03 5.37 17.77
N LEU A 191 -19.12 6.14 17.17
CA LEU A 191 -17.78 5.71 16.77
C LEU A 191 -16.77 5.67 17.93
N ASP A 192 -17.17 6.10 19.13
CA ASP A 192 -16.37 6.14 20.33
C ASP A 192 -16.00 4.72 20.77
N MET A 193 -14.80 4.57 21.30
CA MET A 193 -14.29 3.28 21.78
C MET A 193 -13.16 3.49 22.78
N GLY A 194 -12.98 2.54 23.72
CA GLY A 194 -11.80 2.42 24.56
C GLY A 194 -10.88 1.30 24.08
N TYR A 195 -9.58 1.48 24.22
CA TYR A 195 -8.60 0.42 23.97
C TYR A 195 -7.55 0.37 25.09
N TRP A 196 -6.99 -0.82 25.32
CA TRP A 196 -5.91 -0.99 26.28
C TRP A 196 -4.59 -0.43 25.73
N GLU A 197 -4.00 0.51 26.45
CA GLU A 197 -2.72 1.12 26.10
C GLU A 197 -1.60 0.52 26.96
N ASP A 198 -0.77 -0.33 26.36
CA ASP A 198 0.32 -1.03 27.07
C ASP A 198 1.35 -0.07 27.67
N SER A 199 1.59 1.10 27.04
CA SER A 199 2.57 2.09 27.52
C SER A 199 2.11 2.83 28.77
N LEU A 200 0.81 2.97 28.95
CA LEU A 200 0.19 3.68 30.09
C LEU A 200 -0.41 2.73 31.12
N ASN A 201 -0.44 1.42 30.85
CA ASN A 201 -1.12 0.40 31.64
C ASN A 201 -2.56 0.79 32.05
N LYS A 202 -3.30 1.41 31.11
CA LYS A 202 -4.71 1.82 31.33
C LYS A 202 -5.54 1.72 30.06
N VAL A 203 -6.85 1.70 30.22
CA VAL A 203 -7.77 1.88 29.09
C VAL A 203 -7.79 3.36 28.71
N VAL A 204 -7.62 3.65 27.44
CA VAL A 204 -7.72 4.99 26.87
C VAL A 204 -9.04 5.07 26.10
N ASP A 205 -10.00 5.80 26.66
CA ASP A 205 -11.25 6.13 25.97
C ASP A 205 -11.01 7.34 25.07
N TYR A 206 -11.53 7.28 23.86
CA TYR A 206 -11.39 8.36 22.90
C TYR A 206 -12.69 8.60 22.15
N LYS A 207 -12.85 9.83 21.72
CA LYS A 207 -13.93 10.27 20.83
C LYS A 207 -13.36 10.63 19.47
N VAL A 208 -14.18 10.51 18.44
CA VAL A 208 -13.84 10.97 17.08
C VAL A 208 -14.86 12.02 16.65
N THR A 209 -14.51 12.82 15.67
CA THR A 209 -15.36 13.87 15.11
C THR A 209 -15.22 13.95 13.61
N ARG A 210 -16.05 14.73 12.91
CA ARG A 210 -15.99 14.99 11.47
C ARG A 210 -16.03 13.72 10.61
N ALA A 211 -16.83 12.71 11.01
CA ALA A 211 -16.95 11.45 10.30
C ALA A 211 -17.42 11.64 8.84
N TRP A 212 -18.32 12.60 8.59
CA TRP A 212 -18.80 12.92 7.23
C TRP A 212 -17.68 13.37 6.29
N LEU A 213 -16.76 14.23 6.80
CA LEU A 213 -15.58 14.67 6.05
C LEU A 213 -14.61 13.51 5.82
N GLY A 214 -14.46 12.63 6.84
CA GLY A 214 -13.71 11.39 6.72
C GLY A 214 -14.22 10.52 5.57
N ILE A 215 -15.54 10.33 5.43
CA ILE A 215 -16.17 9.56 4.35
C ILE A 215 -15.80 10.14 2.98
N ILE A 216 -15.94 11.45 2.79
CA ILE A 216 -15.57 12.11 1.52
C ILE A 216 -14.09 11.91 1.18
N LEU A 217 -13.21 12.06 2.17
CA LEU A 217 -11.79 11.84 1.97
C LEU A 217 -11.46 10.37 1.66
N PHE A 218 -12.17 9.41 2.27
CA PHE A 218 -11.99 7.98 1.94
C PHE A 218 -12.43 7.64 0.53
N CYS A 219 -13.44 8.32 -0.03
CA CYS A 219 -13.79 8.20 -1.45
C CYS A 219 -12.61 8.64 -2.33
N GLY A 220 -12.04 9.82 -2.08
CA GLY A 220 -10.88 10.32 -2.83
C GLY A 220 -9.64 9.43 -2.70
N VAL A 221 -9.35 8.99 -1.48
CA VAL A 221 -8.22 8.08 -1.21
C VAL A 221 -8.41 6.74 -1.91
N GLY A 222 -9.64 6.20 -1.90
CA GLY A 222 -9.99 4.96 -2.60
C GLY A 222 -9.77 5.07 -4.10
N LEU A 223 -10.27 6.15 -4.71
CA LEU A 223 -10.09 6.39 -6.14
C LEU A 223 -8.61 6.44 -6.54
N ILE A 224 -7.80 7.18 -5.80
CA ILE A 224 -6.35 7.30 -6.04
C ILE A 224 -5.66 5.95 -5.80
N SER A 225 -5.96 5.26 -4.70
CA SER A 225 -5.37 3.97 -4.38
C SER A 225 -5.65 2.94 -5.47
N GLY A 226 -6.91 2.80 -5.87
CA GLY A 226 -7.32 1.86 -6.90
C GLY A 226 -6.75 2.20 -8.28
N MET A 227 -6.76 3.47 -8.66
CA MET A 227 -6.28 3.91 -9.97
C MET A 227 -4.76 3.74 -10.15
N PHE A 228 -3.96 4.01 -9.11
CA PHE A 228 -2.51 4.02 -9.19
C PHE A 228 -1.82 2.83 -8.52
N GLY A 229 -2.56 1.95 -7.87
CA GLY A 229 -1.97 0.79 -7.20
C GLY A 229 -1.06 1.16 -6.02
N LEU A 230 -1.36 2.27 -5.32
CA LEU A 230 -0.52 2.79 -4.25
C LEU A 230 -0.77 2.13 -2.89
N GLY A 231 -1.97 1.57 -2.70
CA GLY A 231 -2.49 1.35 -1.36
C GLY A 231 -2.77 2.68 -0.64
N ALA A 232 -3.59 2.67 0.39
CA ALA A 232 -4.11 3.90 0.99
C ALA A 232 -3.39 4.33 2.28
N GLY A 233 -2.35 3.63 2.70
CA GLY A 233 -1.68 3.88 3.99
C GLY A 233 -1.14 5.29 4.18
N TRP A 234 -0.77 5.95 3.11
CA TRP A 234 -0.24 7.31 3.10
C TRP A 234 -1.27 8.37 3.52
N ALA A 235 -2.53 8.18 3.15
CA ALA A 235 -3.60 9.16 3.41
C ALA A 235 -4.53 8.74 4.55
N MET A 236 -4.80 7.45 4.72
CA MET A 236 -5.75 6.98 5.74
C MET A 236 -5.34 7.36 7.15
N VAL A 237 -4.05 7.18 7.49
CA VAL A 237 -3.57 7.55 8.83
C VAL A 237 -3.74 9.05 9.11
N PRO A 238 -3.33 9.98 8.22
CA PRO A 238 -3.67 11.39 8.36
C PRO A 238 -5.16 11.68 8.45
N VAL A 239 -6.00 11.06 7.64
CA VAL A 239 -7.45 11.30 7.68
C VAL A 239 -8.03 10.89 9.03
N PHE A 240 -7.70 9.69 9.52
CA PHE A 240 -8.15 9.27 10.83
C PHE A 240 -7.62 10.13 11.97
N ASN A 241 -6.32 10.49 11.95
CA ASN A 241 -5.69 11.17 13.08
C ASN A 241 -5.85 12.69 13.06
N LEU A 242 -5.68 13.35 11.89
CA LEU A 242 -5.71 14.82 11.80
C LEU A 242 -7.12 15.36 11.53
N VAL A 243 -7.95 14.62 10.78
CA VAL A 243 -9.31 15.09 10.43
C VAL A 243 -10.32 14.57 11.43
N MET A 244 -10.33 13.25 11.67
CA MET A 244 -11.29 12.62 12.57
C MET A 244 -10.84 12.60 14.04
N LEU A 245 -9.60 13.04 14.34
CA LEU A 245 -9.01 13.09 15.67
C LEU A 245 -8.98 11.73 16.40
N ALA A 246 -8.86 10.63 15.66
CA ALA A 246 -8.65 9.32 16.25
C ALA A 246 -7.20 9.18 16.76
N PRO A 247 -6.96 8.45 17.87
CA PRO A 247 -5.61 8.18 18.37
C PRO A 247 -4.73 7.54 17.27
N LEU A 248 -3.45 7.91 17.26
CA LEU A 248 -2.52 7.49 16.19
C LEU A 248 -2.44 5.95 16.04
N LYS A 249 -2.47 5.21 17.15
CA LYS A 249 -2.47 3.73 17.11
C LYS A 249 -3.75 3.18 16.48
N VAL A 250 -4.91 3.74 16.82
CA VAL A 250 -6.20 3.35 16.22
C VAL A 250 -6.20 3.68 14.73
N ALA A 251 -5.76 4.88 14.35
CA ALA A 251 -5.63 5.30 12.96
C ALA A 251 -4.75 4.35 12.14
N ALA A 252 -3.58 3.98 12.67
CA ALA A 252 -2.65 3.09 11.99
C ALA A 252 -3.20 1.65 11.86
N THR A 253 -3.90 1.14 12.89
CA THR A 253 -4.47 -0.21 12.85
C THR A 253 -5.69 -0.30 11.94
N CYS A 254 -6.60 0.66 12.00
CA CYS A 254 -7.75 0.75 11.09
C CYS A 254 -7.31 0.89 9.63
N SER A 255 -6.28 1.70 9.36
CA SER A 255 -5.71 1.85 8.01
C SER A 255 -5.25 0.51 7.43
N LYS A 256 -4.54 -0.34 8.20
CA LYS A 256 -4.06 -1.65 7.72
C LYS A 256 -5.21 -2.59 7.35
N VAL A 257 -6.26 -2.62 8.17
CA VAL A 257 -7.43 -3.47 7.88
C VAL A 257 -8.19 -2.95 6.65
N LEU A 258 -8.36 -1.63 6.51
CA LEU A 258 -9.03 -1.03 5.35
C LEU A 258 -8.28 -1.27 4.05
N ILE A 259 -6.95 -1.12 4.04
CA ILE A 259 -6.12 -1.44 2.88
C ILE A 259 -6.32 -2.90 2.47
N SER A 260 -6.33 -3.83 3.44
CA SER A 260 -6.52 -5.24 3.12
C SER A 260 -7.89 -5.53 2.48
N ILE A 261 -8.94 -4.81 2.85
CA ILE A 261 -10.29 -4.97 2.31
C ILE A 261 -10.40 -4.31 0.92
N GLY A 262 -10.08 -3.03 0.82
CA GLY A 262 -10.31 -2.25 -0.39
C GLY A 262 -9.35 -2.62 -1.53
N ASP A 263 -8.08 -2.85 -1.24
CA ASP A 263 -7.12 -3.25 -2.27
C ASP A 263 -7.43 -4.66 -2.80
N THR A 264 -7.94 -5.59 -1.93
CA THR A 264 -8.45 -6.88 -2.37
C THR A 264 -9.62 -6.73 -3.35
N ALA A 265 -10.54 -5.82 -3.08
CA ALA A 265 -11.65 -5.55 -3.98
C ALA A 265 -11.20 -4.94 -5.32
N ALA A 266 -10.22 -4.03 -5.28
CA ALA A 266 -9.70 -3.34 -6.46
C ALA A 266 -8.81 -4.22 -7.36
N ILE A 267 -8.27 -5.31 -6.86
CA ILE A 267 -7.43 -6.23 -7.65
C ILE A 267 -8.23 -6.93 -8.75
N TRP A 268 -9.51 -7.25 -8.52
CA TRP A 268 -10.32 -8.03 -9.46
C TRP A 268 -10.48 -7.38 -10.83
N PRO A 269 -10.79 -6.08 -10.98
CA PRO A 269 -10.79 -5.41 -12.28
C PRO A 269 -9.46 -5.51 -13.02
N TYR A 270 -8.34 -5.41 -12.30
CA TYR A 270 -7.00 -5.53 -12.89
C TYR A 270 -6.71 -6.94 -13.39
N ILE A 271 -7.11 -7.98 -12.63
CA ILE A 271 -6.95 -9.39 -13.05
C ILE A 271 -7.80 -9.64 -14.30
N ALA A 272 -9.06 -9.19 -14.30
CA ALA A 272 -9.96 -9.33 -15.44
C ALA A 272 -9.44 -8.61 -16.70
N GLY A 273 -8.73 -7.49 -16.53
CA GLY A 273 -8.08 -6.73 -17.59
C GLY A 273 -6.70 -7.27 -18.02
N GLY A 274 -6.27 -8.45 -17.52
CA GLY A 274 -4.98 -9.06 -17.89
C GLY A 274 -3.75 -8.41 -17.24
N GLY A 275 -3.92 -7.56 -16.21
CA GLY A 275 -2.82 -6.86 -15.55
C GLY A 275 -1.98 -7.73 -14.62
N MET A 276 -2.32 -9.01 -14.44
CA MET A 276 -1.59 -9.89 -13.53
C MET A 276 -0.48 -10.65 -14.26
N PHE A 277 0.76 -10.35 -13.91
CA PHE A 277 1.92 -11.11 -14.37
C PHE A 277 2.58 -11.81 -13.16
N ALA A 278 2.36 -13.13 -13.05
CA ALA A 278 2.72 -13.90 -11.85
C ALA A 278 4.22 -13.86 -11.53
N LEU A 279 5.08 -13.96 -12.57
CA LEU A 279 6.55 -13.91 -12.42
C LEU A 279 7.03 -12.57 -11.80
N PHE A 280 6.28 -11.49 -12.00
CA PHE A 280 6.54 -10.19 -11.41
C PHE A 280 5.88 -10.03 -10.04
N ALA A 281 4.60 -10.44 -9.92
CA ALA A 281 3.81 -10.22 -8.71
C ALA A 281 4.27 -11.08 -7.51
N VAL A 282 4.57 -12.37 -7.74
CA VAL A 282 4.89 -13.31 -6.67
C VAL A 282 6.17 -12.94 -5.91
N PRO A 283 7.34 -12.70 -6.56
CA PRO A 283 8.55 -12.29 -5.83
C PRO A 283 8.36 -10.96 -5.10
N CYS A 284 7.60 -10.02 -5.72
CA CYS A 284 7.31 -8.73 -5.10
C CYS A 284 6.49 -8.87 -3.81
N MET A 285 5.45 -9.71 -3.82
CA MET A 285 4.64 -9.99 -2.64
C MET A 285 5.45 -10.65 -1.52
N ILE A 286 6.20 -11.71 -1.87
CA ILE A 286 7.00 -12.47 -0.89
C ILE A 286 8.11 -11.58 -0.31
N GLY A 287 8.81 -10.83 -1.15
CA GLY A 287 9.84 -9.90 -0.74
C GLY A 287 9.28 -8.84 0.21
N LEU A 288 8.15 -8.22 -0.14
CA LEU A 288 7.55 -7.21 0.72
C LEU A 288 7.09 -7.78 2.07
N ILE A 289 6.44 -8.94 2.09
CA ILE A 289 6.04 -9.60 3.33
C ILE A 289 7.27 -9.88 4.21
N GLY A 290 8.33 -10.45 3.63
CA GLY A 290 9.59 -10.70 4.32
C GLY A 290 10.22 -9.41 4.87
N GLY A 291 10.32 -8.39 4.02
CA GLY A 291 10.82 -7.07 4.38
C GLY A 291 9.99 -6.40 5.49
N THR A 292 8.67 -6.50 5.42
CA THR A 292 7.74 -6.00 6.44
C THR A 292 7.98 -6.66 7.81
N LEU A 293 8.17 -7.98 7.83
CA LEU A 293 8.44 -8.73 9.06
C LEU A 293 9.82 -8.39 9.66
N ILE A 294 10.82 -8.21 8.82
CA ILE A 294 12.17 -7.78 9.22
C ILE A 294 12.13 -6.33 9.72
N GLY A 295 11.53 -5.42 8.94
CA GLY A 295 11.41 -4.01 9.25
C GLY A 295 10.69 -3.75 10.56
N ALA A 296 9.63 -4.50 10.87
CA ALA A 296 8.91 -4.40 12.14
C ALA A 296 9.78 -4.73 13.37
N ARG A 297 10.78 -5.63 13.22
CA ARG A 297 11.74 -5.92 14.30
C ARG A 297 12.80 -4.84 14.44
N ILE A 298 13.24 -4.28 13.33
CA ILE A 298 14.29 -3.25 13.28
C ILE A 298 13.74 -1.90 13.75
N MET A 299 12.45 -1.62 13.50
CA MET A 299 11.77 -0.38 13.88
C MET A 299 11.93 0.00 15.35
N LEU A 300 12.05 -1.00 16.24
CA LEU A 300 12.27 -0.78 17.66
C LEU A 300 13.65 -0.19 17.99
N LYS A 301 14.62 -0.24 17.05
CA LYS A 301 16.01 0.17 17.24
C LYS A 301 16.40 1.44 16.46
N ILE A 302 15.62 1.85 15.47
CA ILE A 302 15.94 2.98 14.57
C ILE A 302 15.13 4.21 14.94
N LYS A 303 15.76 5.38 14.88
CA LYS A 303 15.08 6.67 15.04
C LYS A 303 14.12 6.92 13.88
N ALA A 304 12.84 7.04 14.16
CA ALA A 304 11.77 7.23 13.17
C ALA A 304 12.01 8.45 12.24
N GLY A 305 12.68 9.50 12.72
CA GLY A 305 12.97 10.69 11.94
C GLY A 305 13.89 10.44 10.74
N PHE A 306 14.91 9.60 10.87
CA PHE A 306 15.83 9.26 9.76
C PHE A 306 15.09 8.54 8.63
N VAL A 307 14.27 7.57 8.98
CA VAL A 307 13.51 6.77 8.00
C VAL A 307 12.50 7.64 7.26
N ARG A 308 11.82 8.53 7.96
CA ARG A 308 10.90 9.49 7.37
C ARG A 308 11.59 10.35 6.32
N TRP A 309 12.77 10.89 6.62
CA TRP A 309 13.55 11.71 5.69
C TRP A 309 13.96 10.92 4.44
N LEU A 310 14.43 9.69 4.63
CA LEU A 310 14.82 8.81 3.54
C LEU A 310 13.65 8.58 2.56
N ILE A 311 12.44 8.35 3.09
CA ILE A 311 11.26 8.11 2.25
C ILE A 311 10.84 9.37 1.51
N ILE A 312 10.88 10.53 2.16
CA ILE A 312 10.62 11.82 1.50
C ILE A 312 11.54 11.98 0.29
N VAL A 313 12.85 11.76 0.47
CA VAL A 313 13.83 11.85 -0.62
C VAL A 313 13.51 10.86 -1.74
N ILE A 314 13.21 9.61 -1.41
CA ILE A 314 12.85 8.58 -2.40
C ILE A 314 11.59 8.99 -3.17
N MET A 315 10.56 9.51 -2.51
CA MET A 315 9.31 9.93 -3.14
C MET A 315 9.53 11.12 -4.08
N PHE A 316 10.29 12.13 -3.67
CA PHE A 316 10.63 13.26 -4.55
C PHE A 316 11.40 12.78 -5.79
N PHE A 317 12.41 11.93 -5.60
CA PHE A 317 13.21 11.41 -6.71
C PHE A 317 12.37 10.55 -7.67
N ALA A 318 11.52 9.67 -7.14
CA ALA A 318 10.61 8.85 -7.95
C ALA A 318 9.55 9.71 -8.67
N GLY A 319 8.98 10.71 -8.00
CA GLY A 319 8.01 11.63 -8.59
C GLY A 319 8.60 12.44 -9.75
N ILE A 320 9.80 13.01 -9.57
CA ILE A 320 10.51 13.74 -10.62
C ILE A 320 10.81 12.83 -11.82
N ARG A 321 11.27 11.60 -11.57
CA ARG A 321 11.53 10.59 -12.62
C ARG A 321 10.26 10.26 -13.40
N LEU A 322 9.13 10.10 -12.72
CA LEU A 322 7.83 9.86 -13.36
C LEU A 322 7.42 11.02 -14.27
N LEU A 323 7.56 12.27 -13.80
CA LEU A 323 7.27 13.45 -14.60
C LEU A 323 8.16 13.55 -15.84
N MET A 324 9.47 13.31 -15.69
CA MET A 324 10.41 13.30 -16.82
C MET A 324 10.06 12.19 -17.82
N LYS A 325 9.65 11.00 -17.36
CA LYS A 325 9.26 9.88 -18.24
C LYS A 325 7.96 10.18 -18.98
N ALA A 326 6.98 10.78 -18.30
CA ALA A 326 5.74 11.25 -18.91
C ALA A 326 5.98 12.34 -19.97
N ALA A 327 6.81 13.33 -19.67
CA ALA A 327 7.17 14.39 -20.62
C ALA A 327 7.87 13.84 -21.88
N LYS A 328 8.79 12.90 -21.70
CA LYS A 328 9.44 12.24 -22.85
C LYS A 328 8.43 11.48 -23.71
N MET A 329 7.48 10.76 -23.12
CA MET A 329 6.46 10.01 -23.87
C MET A 329 5.55 10.95 -24.67
N LEU A 330 5.25 12.15 -24.16
CA LEU A 330 4.44 13.15 -24.87
C LEU A 330 5.22 13.88 -25.97
N HIS A 331 6.54 14.06 -25.83
CA HIS A 331 7.38 14.69 -26.87
C HIS A 331 7.70 13.78 -28.06
N TRP A 332 7.48 12.48 -27.95
CA TRP A 332 7.68 11.50 -29.02
C TRP A 332 6.39 11.24 -29.83
N MET A 333 5.31 11.95 -29.54
CA MET A 333 4.09 12.02 -30.31
C MET A 333 4.05 13.27 -31.17
#